data_869ed5b9e5243cde3ddceb13470f4e1c
#
_entry.id   869ed5b9e5243cde3ddceb13470f4e1c
#
_cell.length_a   1.000
_cell.length_b   1.000
_cell.length_c   1.000
_cell.angle_alpha   90.00
_cell.angle_beta   90.00
_cell.angle_gamma   90.00
#
_symmetry.space_group_name_H-M   'P 1'
#
loop_
_entity.id
_entity.type
_entity.pdbx_description
1 polymer ?
#
loop_
_entity_poly.entity_id
_entity_poly.type
_entity_poly.pdbx_seq_one_letter_code
_entity_poly.pdbx_strand_id
1 'polypeptide(L)'
;MRILRVAAIAAGGLLVMSQLLPAQATGGPSYRWSMTPTGSTAQFRGLSAVSKDVAWVGGSAGQVLRTVDGGKHWQNVSPAGAETVQFRDVQAFDAQRAVVLSIGPGTDSRIYRTVNGGKSWTQTFGNTDEKAFYDCFAFNAGGHGLALSDPVDGKFRIAASTDGGKSWKVQSNAGMPAALPGEFAFAASGTCLVAGPGRTAWFATGGGDRPRVFRTFDGGRHWKVGDSPMASGEAAGIFSLAFRGSLFGVAVGGDFLKPTEAVKAASVTYDGGRTWKLIPADKAPKGYRSGSTFLPGSLATVVAVGPSGSDVSRDGGRSWNQFSDANFDSVECGGHGVQAGCWASGAKGAVARLVVGR
;
A
#
# COMPACT_ATOMS: atom_id res chain seq x y z
N MET A 1 60.36 -77.29 30.28
CA MET A 1 59.78 -76.87 28.97
C MET A 1 58.30 -76.63 29.15
N ARG A 2 57.92 -75.38 29.38
CA ARG A 2 56.52 -74.94 29.59
C ARG A 2 56.09 -74.08 28.42
N ILE A 3 55.05 -74.53 27.71
CA ILE A 3 54.49 -73.79 26.55
C ILE A 3 53.44 -72.83 27.06
N LEU A 4 53.64 -71.51 26.84
CA LEU A 4 52.61 -70.55 27.07
C LEU A 4 51.64 -70.46 25.90
N ARG A 5 50.37 -70.58 26.19
CA ARG A 5 49.29 -70.30 25.25
C ARG A 5 48.88 -68.87 25.42
N VAL A 6 48.95 -68.10 24.34
CA VAL A 6 48.42 -66.74 24.28
C VAL A 6 46.97 -66.78 23.78
N ALA A 7 46.03 -66.24 24.58
CA ALA A 7 44.64 -66.07 24.19
C ALA A 7 44.46 -64.73 23.50
N ALA A 8 43.95 -64.74 22.28
CA ALA A 8 43.57 -63.54 21.56
C ALA A 8 42.15 -63.15 21.97
N ILE A 9 42.01 -61.89 22.50
CA ILE A 9 40.72 -61.26 22.79
C ILE A 9 40.30 -60.45 21.53
N ALA A 10 39.24 -60.92 20.87
CA ALA A 10 38.62 -60.14 19.78
C ALA A 10 37.72 -59.04 20.39
N ALA A 11 38.09 -57.77 20.24
CA ALA A 11 37.25 -56.61 20.58
C ALA A 11 36.29 -56.33 19.42
N GLY A 12 35.03 -56.68 19.59
CA GLY A 12 33.94 -56.30 18.65
C GLY A 12 33.58 -54.84 18.84
N GLY A 13 33.99 -53.97 17.91
CA GLY A 13 33.55 -52.59 17.87
C GLY A 13 32.14 -52.50 17.33
N LEU A 14 31.17 -52.07 18.16
CA LEU A 14 29.86 -51.66 17.70
C LEU A 14 30.00 -50.31 16.98
N LEU A 15 29.86 -50.27 15.65
CA LEU A 15 29.65 -49.06 14.88
C LEU A 15 28.21 -48.59 15.14
N VAL A 16 28.02 -47.57 15.96
CA VAL A 16 26.78 -46.81 16.06
C VAL A 16 26.70 -45.86 14.86
N MET A 17 26.02 -46.28 13.81
CA MET A 17 25.60 -45.37 12.73
C MET A 17 24.58 -44.40 13.29
N SER A 18 24.99 -43.21 13.67
CA SER A 18 24.10 -42.06 13.90
C SER A 18 23.45 -41.67 12.57
N GLN A 19 22.21 -42.06 12.35
CA GLN A 19 21.40 -41.52 11.27
C GLN A 19 21.19 -40.02 11.55
N LEU A 20 21.85 -39.17 10.78
CA LEU A 20 21.52 -37.75 10.67
C LEU A 20 20.13 -37.66 10.05
N LEU A 21 19.11 -37.46 10.87
CA LEU A 21 17.80 -37.04 10.40
C LEU A 21 17.99 -35.75 9.63
N PRO A 22 17.45 -35.64 8.40
CA PRO A 22 17.51 -34.38 7.68
C PRO A 22 16.85 -33.32 8.56
N ALA A 23 17.55 -32.20 8.81
CA ALA A 23 17.00 -31.05 9.46
C ALA A 23 15.74 -30.65 8.69
N GLN A 24 14.57 -30.77 9.30
CA GLN A 24 13.35 -30.19 8.76
C GLN A 24 13.62 -28.69 8.67
N ALA A 25 13.76 -28.20 7.45
CA ALA A 25 13.78 -26.78 7.19
C ALA A 25 12.47 -26.23 7.76
N THR A 26 12.53 -25.54 8.89
CA THR A 26 11.43 -24.75 9.44
C THR A 26 11.29 -23.54 8.51
N GLY A 27 10.71 -23.78 7.33
CA GLY A 27 10.38 -22.73 6.37
C GLY A 27 9.37 -21.80 7.05
N GLY A 28 9.73 -20.51 7.17
CA GLY A 28 8.77 -19.51 7.62
C GLY A 28 7.54 -19.50 6.70
N PRO A 29 6.47 -18.76 7.07
CA PRO A 29 5.22 -18.76 6.32
C PRO A 29 5.44 -18.45 4.84
N SER A 30 4.78 -19.21 3.96
CA SER A 30 4.77 -18.97 2.52
C SER A 30 3.68 -17.98 2.15
N TYR A 31 3.90 -17.20 1.08
CA TYR A 31 2.95 -16.19 0.59
C TYR A 31 2.64 -16.48 -0.88
N ARG A 32 1.38 -16.37 -1.26
CA ARG A 32 0.95 -16.44 -2.65
C ARG A 32 -0.32 -15.66 -2.90
N TRP A 33 -0.53 -15.21 -4.13
CA TRP A 33 -1.78 -14.60 -4.56
C TRP A 33 -2.75 -15.67 -5.08
N SER A 34 -4.01 -15.56 -4.67
CA SER A 34 -5.14 -16.31 -5.21
C SER A 34 -6.01 -15.36 -6.00
N MET A 35 -6.00 -15.50 -7.33
CA MET A 35 -6.76 -14.62 -8.22
C MET A 35 -8.26 -14.76 -8.00
N THR A 36 -8.97 -13.64 -8.10
CA THR A 36 -10.43 -13.55 -8.03
C THR A 36 -10.94 -12.88 -9.31
N PRO A 37 -11.45 -13.65 -10.30
CA PRO A 37 -11.83 -13.09 -11.60
C PRO A 37 -12.94 -12.03 -11.46
N THR A 38 -12.70 -10.84 -11.98
CA THR A 38 -13.63 -9.70 -11.91
C THR A 38 -14.54 -9.60 -13.11
N GLY A 39 -14.20 -10.24 -14.23
CA GLY A 39 -14.86 -10.04 -15.53
C GLY A 39 -14.59 -8.69 -16.20
N SER A 40 -13.71 -7.86 -15.60
CA SER A 40 -13.35 -6.54 -16.10
C SER A 40 -11.98 -6.54 -16.79
N THR A 41 -11.75 -5.55 -17.65
CA THR A 41 -10.45 -5.25 -18.25
C THR A 41 -9.84 -3.94 -17.72
N ALA A 42 -10.53 -3.25 -16.80
CA ALA A 42 -10.06 -1.98 -16.24
C ALA A 42 -8.73 -2.14 -15.47
N GLN A 43 -7.97 -1.08 -15.40
CA GLN A 43 -6.83 -0.99 -14.48
C GLN A 43 -7.35 -0.52 -13.13
N PHE A 44 -7.29 -1.39 -12.12
CA PHE A 44 -7.71 -1.11 -10.75
C PHE A 44 -6.55 -0.64 -9.89
N ARG A 45 -6.50 0.68 -9.63
CA ARG A 45 -5.51 1.31 -8.75
C ARG A 45 -6.08 1.71 -7.40
N GLY A 46 -7.38 2.00 -7.34
CA GLY A 46 -8.08 2.16 -6.07
C GLY A 46 -8.45 0.80 -5.49
N LEU A 47 -8.15 0.58 -4.22
CA LEU A 47 -8.45 -0.66 -3.51
C LEU A 47 -8.80 -0.34 -2.07
N SER A 48 -9.89 -0.91 -1.56
CA SER A 48 -10.19 -0.92 -0.14
C SER A 48 -10.59 -2.31 0.34
N ALA A 49 -9.78 -2.86 1.23
CA ALA A 49 -9.98 -4.14 1.88
C ALA A 49 -10.69 -3.95 3.23
N VAL A 50 -11.99 -4.21 3.28
CA VAL A 50 -12.75 -4.16 4.54
C VAL A 50 -12.50 -5.41 5.38
N SER A 51 -12.45 -6.57 4.72
CA SER A 51 -12.22 -7.88 5.35
C SER A 51 -11.76 -8.92 4.33
N LYS A 52 -11.59 -10.16 4.77
CA LYS A 52 -11.35 -11.29 3.84
C LYS A 52 -12.50 -11.54 2.86
N ASP A 53 -13.71 -11.09 3.19
CA ASP A 53 -14.91 -11.33 2.38
C ASP A 53 -15.39 -10.08 1.64
N VAL A 54 -15.06 -8.88 2.13
CA VAL A 54 -15.54 -7.60 1.58
C VAL A 54 -14.37 -6.77 1.08
N ALA A 55 -14.38 -6.44 -0.21
CA ALA A 55 -13.44 -5.54 -0.85
C ALA A 55 -14.12 -4.70 -1.95
N TRP A 56 -13.55 -3.52 -2.20
CA TRP A 56 -13.94 -2.59 -3.24
C TRP A 56 -12.72 -2.23 -4.08
N VAL A 57 -12.90 -2.10 -5.39
CA VAL A 57 -11.85 -1.61 -6.29
C VAL A 57 -12.39 -0.51 -7.18
N GLY A 58 -11.55 0.48 -7.44
CA GLY A 58 -11.78 1.59 -8.36
C GLY A 58 -10.75 1.60 -9.49
N GLY A 59 -11.16 1.98 -10.69
CA GLY A 59 -10.27 1.89 -11.83
C GLY A 59 -10.59 2.83 -12.98
N SER A 60 -9.98 2.53 -14.11
CA SER A 60 -10.18 3.24 -15.38
C SER A 60 -11.63 3.11 -15.88
N ALA A 61 -12.04 4.02 -16.78
CA ALA A 61 -13.40 4.10 -17.32
C ALA A 61 -14.50 4.17 -16.25
N GLY A 62 -14.22 4.89 -15.16
CA GLY A 62 -15.17 5.12 -14.08
C GLY A 62 -15.62 3.87 -13.33
N GLN A 63 -14.92 2.73 -13.51
CA GLN A 63 -15.36 1.48 -12.90
C GLN A 63 -15.11 1.45 -11.39
N VAL A 64 -16.16 0.97 -10.69
CA VAL A 64 -16.09 0.58 -9.27
C VAL A 64 -16.73 -0.79 -9.14
N LEU A 65 -15.97 -1.76 -8.63
CA LEU A 65 -16.49 -3.09 -8.33
C LEU A 65 -16.47 -3.34 -6.83
N ARG A 66 -17.41 -4.17 -6.37
CA ARG A 66 -17.51 -4.61 -4.97
C ARG A 66 -17.72 -6.11 -4.91
N THR A 67 -17.05 -6.78 -3.96
CA THR A 67 -17.36 -8.14 -3.52
C THR A 67 -17.78 -8.16 -2.06
N VAL A 68 -18.62 -9.13 -1.70
CA VAL A 68 -19.05 -9.40 -0.30
C VAL A 68 -18.92 -10.88 0.07
N ASP A 69 -18.33 -11.69 -0.79
CA ASP A 69 -18.23 -13.15 -0.67
C ASP A 69 -16.79 -13.68 -0.91
N GLY A 70 -15.81 -12.82 -0.66
CA GLY A 70 -14.39 -13.17 -0.79
C GLY A 70 -13.91 -13.25 -2.22
N GLY A 71 -14.54 -12.48 -3.13
CA GLY A 71 -14.17 -12.40 -4.54
C GLY A 71 -14.70 -13.53 -5.41
N LYS A 72 -15.66 -14.33 -4.92
CA LYS A 72 -16.36 -15.31 -5.75
C LYS A 72 -17.21 -14.61 -6.81
N HIS A 73 -17.84 -13.51 -6.42
CA HIS A 73 -18.61 -12.64 -7.31
C HIS A 73 -18.21 -11.19 -7.12
N TRP A 74 -18.10 -10.45 -8.24
CA TRP A 74 -17.87 -9.02 -8.26
C TRP A 74 -19.07 -8.33 -8.89
N GLN A 75 -19.60 -7.34 -8.21
CA GLN A 75 -20.70 -6.50 -8.68
C GLN A 75 -20.15 -5.19 -9.22
N ASN A 76 -20.56 -4.80 -10.42
CA ASN A 76 -20.34 -3.45 -10.92
C ASN A 76 -21.30 -2.50 -10.18
N VAL A 77 -20.72 -1.56 -9.45
CA VAL A 77 -21.41 -0.58 -8.63
C VAL A 77 -20.95 0.84 -8.95
N SER A 78 -20.49 1.08 -10.16
CA SER A 78 -19.95 2.35 -10.63
C SER A 78 -20.94 3.51 -10.50
N PRO A 79 -20.49 4.73 -10.18
CA PRO A 79 -21.33 5.93 -10.28
C PRO A 79 -21.75 6.17 -11.73
N ALA A 80 -23.01 6.45 -11.96
CA ALA A 80 -23.50 6.81 -13.29
C ALA A 80 -22.90 8.14 -13.77
N GLY A 81 -22.53 8.23 -15.04
CA GLY A 81 -21.93 9.44 -15.63
C GLY A 81 -20.46 9.65 -15.28
N ALA A 82 -19.78 8.62 -14.76
CA ALA A 82 -18.37 8.67 -14.39
C ALA A 82 -17.45 7.93 -15.38
N GLU A 83 -17.95 7.54 -16.55
CA GLU A 83 -17.25 6.66 -17.50
C GLU A 83 -15.97 7.29 -18.07
N THR A 84 -15.85 8.61 -18.01
CA THR A 84 -14.68 9.35 -18.51
C THR A 84 -13.56 9.55 -17.49
N VAL A 85 -13.83 9.29 -16.21
CA VAL A 85 -12.85 9.50 -15.13
C VAL A 85 -12.16 8.20 -14.71
N GLN A 86 -11.10 8.32 -13.93
CA GLN A 86 -10.35 7.20 -13.36
C GLN A 86 -10.41 7.25 -11.84
N PHE A 87 -11.02 6.24 -11.22
CA PHE A 87 -11.00 6.11 -9.77
C PHE A 87 -9.70 5.45 -9.33
N ARG A 88 -8.83 6.24 -8.71
CA ARG A 88 -7.52 5.74 -8.25
C ARG A 88 -7.41 5.60 -6.75
N ASP A 89 -8.44 6.01 -6.03
CA ASP A 89 -8.51 5.76 -4.60
C ASP A 89 -9.92 5.40 -4.16
N VAL A 90 -10.01 4.46 -3.22
CA VAL A 90 -11.25 3.93 -2.64
C VAL A 90 -11.06 3.78 -1.14
N GLN A 91 -12.01 4.29 -0.35
CA GLN A 91 -12.12 3.99 1.07
C GLN A 91 -13.51 3.42 1.35
N ALA A 92 -13.58 2.13 1.61
CA ALA A 92 -14.78 1.48 2.09
C ALA A 92 -14.76 1.38 3.62
N PHE A 93 -15.84 1.76 4.25
CA PHE A 93 -16.03 1.62 5.70
C PHE A 93 -16.68 0.27 6.03
N ASP A 94 -17.45 -0.27 5.10
CA ASP A 94 -18.10 -1.58 5.17
C ASP A 94 -18.64 -2.00 3.78
N ALA A 95 -19.50 -3.02 3.74
CA ALA A 95 -20.13 -3.49 2.51
C ALA A 95 -21.14 -2.50 1.89
N GLN A 96 -21.60 -1.48 2.64
CA GLN A 96 -22.63 -0.54 2.20
C GLN A 96 -22.09 0.87 1.96
N ARG A 97 -21.04 1.27 2.70
CA ARG A 97 -20.53 2.64 2.74
C ARG A 97 -19.12 2.69 2.15
N ALA A 98 -18.97 3.50 1.12
CA ALA A 98 -17.69 3.76 0.49
C ALA A 98 -17.60 5.20 -0.05
N VAL A 99 -16.37 5.64 -0.22
CA VAL A 99 -15.98 6.89 -0.89
C VAL A 99 -14.98 6.54 -1.98
N VAL A 100 -15.08 7.17 -3.14
CA VAL A 100 -14.13 6.99 -4.24
C VAL A 100 -13.66 8.33 -4.75
N LEU A 101 -12.37 8.44 -5.10
CA LEU A 101 -11.75 9.63 -5.68
C LEU A 101 -11.38 9.36 -7.13
N SER A 102 -11.86 10.19 -8.04
CA SER A 102 -11.30 10.27 -9.38
C SER A 102 -10.18 11.30 -9.45
N ILE A 103 -9.16 10.96 -10.23
CA ILE A 103 -8.03 11.85 -10.50
C ILE A 103 -8.24 12.63 -11.79
N GLY A 104 -7.48 13.70 -11.96
CA GLY A 104 -7.42 14.50 -13.17
C GLY A 104 -7.39 15.99 -12.85
N PRO A 105 -7.04 16.83 -13.83
CA PRO A 105 -7.05 18.27 -13.65
C PRO A 105 -8.48 18.81 -13.54
N GLY A 106 -8.65 19.90 -12.84
CA GLY A 106 -9.92 20.61 -12.78
C GLY A 106 -11.07 19.71 -12.34
N THR A 107 -12.15 19.73 -13.10
CA THR A 107 -13.40 19.02 -12.79
C THR A 107 -13.33 17.50 -12.89
N ASP A 108 -12.22 16.91 -13.32
CA ASP A 108 -12.02 15.46 -13.31
C ASP A 108 -11.68 14.92 -11.93
N SER A 109 -11.13 15.77 -11.04
CA SER A 109 -10.96 15.44 -9.63
C SER A 109 -12.29 15.57 -8.88
N ARG A 110 -12.92 14.44 -8.58
CA ARG A 110 -14.24 14.33 -7.92
C ARG A 110 -14.19 13.30 -6.81
N ILE A 111 -15.00 13.52 -5.77
CA ILE A 111 -15.22 12.50 -4.74
C ILE A 111 -16.70 12.14 -4.73
N TYR A 112 -16.98 10.84 -4.80
CA TYR A 112 -18.33 10.30 -4.71
C TYR A 112 -18.44 9.45 -3.44
N ARG A 113 -19.62 9.44 -2.84
CA ARG A 113 -19.95 8.68 -1.65
C ARG A 113 -21.20 7.85 -1.85
N THR A 114 -21.19 6.60 -1.40
CA THR A 114 -22.36 5.72 -1.30
C THR A 114 -22.63 5.30 0.15
N VAL A 115 -23.90 4.99 0.45
CA VAL A 115 -24.33 4.42 1.74
C VAL A 115 -25.20 3.18 1.57
N ASN A 116 -25.37 2.70 0.34
CA ASN A 116 -26.27 1.60 0.00
C ASN A 116 -25.61 0.56 -0.92
N GLY A 117 -24.29 0.39 -0.76
CA GLY A 117 -23.53 -0.61 -1.48
C GLY A 117 -23.28 -0.28 -2.94
N GLY A 118 -23.27 1.01 -3.28
CA GLY A 118 -23.07 1.48 -4.65
C GLY A 118 -24.32 1.44 -5.53
N LYS A 119 -25.52 1.18 -4.97
CA LYS A 119 -26.78 1.29 -5.72
C LYS A 119 -27.05 2.73 -6.16
N SER A 120 -26.59 3.69 -5.38
CA SER A 120 -26.54 5.11 -5.76
C SER A 120 -25.32 5.79 -5.14
N TRP A 121 -24.88 6.86 -5.79
CA TRP A 121 -23.75 7.68 -5.38
C TRP A 121 -24.13 9.16 -5.35
N THR A 122 -23.57 9.88 -4.41
CA THR A 122 -23.64 11.34 -4.33
C THR A 122 -22.26 11.90 -4.54
N GLN A 123 -22.09 12.85 -5.46
CA GLN A 123 -20.85 13.61 -5.56
C GLN A 123 -20.78 14.55 -4.36
N THR A 124 -19.78 14.37 -3.50
CA THR A 124 -19.59 15.13 -2.25
C THR A 124 -18.47 16.15 -2.35
N PHE A 125 -17.65 16.05 -3.41
CA PHE A 125 -16.63 17.05 -3.77
C PHE A 125 -16.50 17.11 -5.29
N GLY A 126 -16.36 18.30 -5.81
CA GLY A 126 -15.97 18.60 -7.19
C GLY A 126 -14.93 19.71 -7.17
N ASN A 127 -13.75 19.42 -7.70
CA ASN A 127 -12.73 20.44 -7.87
C ASN A 127 -13.14 21.40 -8.98
N THR A 128 -12.92 22.70 -8.78
CA THR A 128 -13.21 23.75 -9.76
C THR A 128 -11.96 24.54 -10.18
N ASP A 129 -10.81 24.25 -9.57
CA ASP A 129 -9.53 24.87 -9.89
C ASP A 129 -8.76 24.01 -10.90
N GLU A 130 -8.60 24.49 -12.12
CA GLU A 130 -7.93 23.78 -13.20
C GLU A 130 -6.46 23.43 -12.90
N LYS A 131 -5.81 24.16 -11.99
CA LYS A 131 -4.44 23.87 -11.55
C LYS A 131 -4.35 22.72 -10.56
N ALA A 132 -5.45 22.35 -9.90
CA ALA A 132 -5.46 21.31 -8.89
C ALA A 132 -5.69 19.93 -9.50
N PHE A 133 -4.90 18.96 -9.06
CA PHE A 133 -4.99 17.55 -9.44
C PHE A 133 -4.97 16.73 -8.15
N TYR A 134 -6.11 16.13 -7.78
CA TYR A 134 -6.19 15.34 -6.56
C TYR A 134 -5.75 13.89 -6.81
N ASP A 135 -4.77 13.41 -6.03
CA ASP A 135 -4.08 12.13 -6.23
C ASP A 135 -4.62 11.00 -5.39
N CYS A 136 -4.87 11.27 -4.11
CA CYS A 136 -5.25 10.26 -3.11
C CYS A 136 -5.96 10.91 -1.93
N PHE A 137 -6.64 10.08 -1.16
CA PHE A 137 -7.25 10.48 0.11
C PHE A 137 -7.05 9.40 1.18
N ALA A 138 -7.22 9.77 2.44
CA ALA A 138 -7.21 8.81 3.54
C ALA A 138 -8.17 9.24 4.64
N PHE A 139 -8.76 8.27 5.32
CA PHE A 139 -9.62 8.49 6.48
C PHE A 139 -9.02 7.85 7.73
N ASN A 140 -9.12 8.53 8.86
CA ASN A 140 -8.87 7.89 10.14
C ASN A 140 -10.12 7.15 10.65
N ALA A 141 -9.97 6.38 11.73
CA ALA A 141 -11.07 5.62 12.34
C ALA A 141 -12.24 6.50 12.84
N GLY A 142 -12.01 7.79 13.07
CA GLY A 142 -13.04 8.75 13.47
C GLY A 142 -13.81 9.38 12.31
N GLY A 143 -13.54 8.95 11.07
CA GLY A 143 -14.20 9.48 9.88
C GLY A 143 -13.68 10.86 9.43
N HIS A 144 -12.55 11.33 9.96
CA HIS A 144 -11.86 12.49 9.45
C HIS A 144 -11.07 12.11 8.20
N GLY A 145 -11.39 12.72 7.08
CA GLY A 145 -10.78 12.48 5.77
C GLY A 145 -9.91 13.65 5.32
N LEU A 146 -8.81 13.33 4.64
CA LEU A 146 -7.95 14.28 3.95
C LEU A 146 -7.80 13.82 2.51
N ALA A 147 -7.92 14.71 1.54
CA ALA A 147 -7.62 14.48 0.13
C ALA A 147 -6.49 15.43 -0.29
N LEU A 148 -5.47 14.86 -0.92
CA LEU A 148 -4.25 15.53 -1.34
C LEU A 148 -4.33 15.88 -2.82
N SER A 149 -4.00 17.12 -3.15
CA SER A 149 -3.72 17.56 -4.51
C SER A 149 -2.27 17.98 -4.66
N ASP A 150 -1.75 17.80 -5.84
CA ASP A 150 -0.51 18.40 -6.32
C ASP A 150 -0.41 19.89 -6.00
N PRO A 151 0.80 20.47 -6.03
CA PRO A 151 1.00 21.87 -5.68
C PRO A 151 0.21 22.83 -6.57
N VAL A 152 -0.54 23.71 -5.92
CA VAL A 152 -1.15 24.88 -6.54
C VAL A 152 -0.47 26.10 -5.95
N ASP A 153 0.05 26.96 -6.83
CA ASP A 153 0.81 28.16 -6.46
C ASP A 153 1.98 27.84 -5.47
N GLY A 154 2.70 26.75 -5.74
CA GLY A 154 3.90 26.32 -5.02
C GLY A 154 3.66 25.61 -3.69
N LYS A 155 2.43 25.19 -3.37
CA LYS A 155 2.11 24.44 -2.15
C LYS A 155 1.10 23.33 -2.44
N PHE A 156 1.30 22.18 -1.83
CA PHE A 156 0.31 21.10 -1.85
C PHE A 156 -1.02 21.58 -1.26
N ARG A 157 -2.12 21.12 -1.84
CA ARG A 157 -3.46 21.49 -1.42
C ARG A 157 -4.13 20.31 -0.72
N ILE A 158 -4.87 20.61 0.34
CA ILE A 158 -5.63 19.61 1.12
C ILE A 158 -7.09 19.99 1.12
N ALA A 159 -7.97 19.05 0.76
CA ALA A 159 -9.37 19.10 1.11
C ALA A 159 -9.62 18.18 2.31
N ALA A 160 -10.43 18.62 3.28
CA ALA A 160 -10.73 17.86 4.48
C ALA A 160 -12.22 17.64 4.66
N SER A 161 -12.55 16.45 5.18
CA SER A 161 -13.88 16.06 5.64
C SER A 161 -13.84 15.73 7.13
N THR A 162 -14.87 16.10 7.88
CA THR A 162 -15.03 15.76 9.31
C THR A 162 -16.28 14.91 9.57
N ASP A 163 -16.95 14.45 8.51
CA ASP A 163 -18.27 13.83 8.56
C ASP A 163 -18.36 12.51 7.77
N GLY A 164 -17.21 11.85 7.58
CA GLY A 164 -17.12 10.57 6.85
C GLY A 164 -17.29 10.74 5.35
N GLY A 165 -16.80 11.84 4.79
CA GLY A 165 -16.84 12.11 3.36
C GLY A 165 -18.18 12.61 2.83
N LYS A 166 -19.11 13.05 3.70
CA LYS A 166 -20.39 13.65 3.27
C LYS A 166 -20.18 15.04 2.69
N SER A 167 -19.21 15.78 3.22
CA SER A 167 -18.81 17.08 2.70
C SER A 167 -17.29 17.27 2.81
N TRP A 168 -16.75 18.13 1.96
CA TRP A 168 -15.33 18.42 1.89
C TRP A 168 -15.10 19.91 1.80
N LYS A 169 -14.07 20.40 2.44
CA LYS A 169 -13.64 21.79 2.39
C LYS A 169 -12.15 21.88 2.10
N VAL A 170 -11.78 22.62 1.07
CA VAL A 170 -10.38 22.96 0.80
C VAL A 170 -9.87 23.81 1.97
N GLN A 171 -8.78 23.36 2.57
CA GLN A 171 -8.14 24.02 3.71
C GLN A 171 -7.23 25.15 3.25
N SER A 172 -6.96 26.10 4.16
CA SER A 172 -5.89 27.07 3.96
C SER A 172 -4.55 26.34 3.90
N ASN A 173 -3.71 26.68 2.92
CA ASN A 173 -2.36 26.18 2.77
C ASN A 173 -1.30 27.01 3.50
N ALA A 174 -1.68 27.95 4.39
CA ALA A 174 -0.76 28.76 5.17
C ALA A 174 0.21 27.91 6.00
N GLY A 175 -0.28 26.81 6.59
CA GLY A 175 0.52 25.85 7.37
C GLY A 175 1.23 24.77 6.55
N MET A 176 1.19 24.83 5.21
CA MET A 176 1.84 23.90 4.30
C MET A 176 3.22 24.43 3.90
N PRO A 177 4.33 23.66 4.09
CA PRO A 177 5.63 23.99 3.52
C PRO A 177 5.57 24.12 2.00
N ALA A 178 6.43 24.97 1.42
CA ALA A 178 6.53 25.10 -0.02
C ALA A 178 6.97 23.78 -0.68
N ALA A 179 6.40 23.49 -1.85
CA ALA A 179 6.87 22.44 -2.72
C ALA A 179 8.25 22.80 -3.31
N LEU A 180 9.04 21.77 -3.61
CA LEU A 180 10.27 21.95 -4.41
C LEU A 180 9.89 22.12 -5.89
N PRO A 181 10.76 22.73 -6.71
CA PRO A 181 10.57 22.74 -8.16
C PRO A 181 10.37 21.33 -8.70
N GLY A 182 9.28 21.11 -9.46
CA GLY A 182 8.95 19.82 -10.06
C GLY A 182 8.49 18.74 -9.07
N GLU A 183 8.22 19.08 -7.82
CA GLU A 183 7.71 18.12 -6.83
C GLU A 183 6.20 17.93 -6.95
N PHE A 184 5.76 16.66 -6.92
CA PHE A 184 4.35 16.25 -6.96
C PHE A 184 4.12 14.93 -6.22
N ALA A 185 2.85 14.55 -6.03
CA ALA A 185 2.45 13.27 -5.47
C ALA A 185 2.18 12.25 -6.59
N PHE A 186 2.01 10.97 -6.24
CA PHE A 186 1.77 9.92 -7.21
C PHE A 186 0.43 9.22 -6.96
N ALA A 187 -0.53 9.39 -7.85
CA ALA A 187 -1.82 8.71 -7.85
C ALA A 187 -1.70 7.24 -8.30
N ALA A 188 -0.90 6.42 -7.61
CA ALA A 188 -0.56 5.07 -8.05
C ALA A 188 -1.38 3.96 -7.38
N SER A 189 -1.71 4.11 -6.08
CA SER A 189 -2.35 3.05 -5.30
C SER A 189 -3.26 3.55 -4.17
N GLY A 190 -3.51 4.87 -4.09
CA GLY A 190 -4.21 5.49 -2.94
C GLY A 190 -3.33 5.70 -1.70
N THR A 191 -2.21 5.00 -1.57
CA THR A 191 -1.35 5.04 -0.38
C THR A 191 -0.24 6.11 -0.41
N CYS A 192 -0.35 7.09 -1.31
CA CYS A 192 0.49 8.29 -1.30
C CYS A 192 0.18 9.20 -0.10
N LEU A 193 -1.06 9.16 0.42
CA LEU A 193 -1.51 9.75 1.67
C LEU A 193 -2.04 8.66 2.59
N VAL A 194 -1.61 8.64 3.84
CA VAL A 194 -2.09 7.68 4.83
C VAL A 194 -2.46 8.39 6.13
N ALA A 195 -3.56 7.96 6.74
CA ALA A 195 -4.02 8.45 8.02
C ALA A 195 -3.53 7.56 9.18
N GLY A 196 -3.16 8.18 10.27
CA GLY A 196 -2.73 7.52 11.50
C GLY A 196 -3.71 7.72 12.66
N PRO A 197 -3.28 7.40 13.88
CA PRO A 197 -4.09 7.61 15.08
C PRO A 197 -4.44 9.08 15.30
N GLY A 198 -5.63 9.34 15.81
CA GLY A 198 -6.11 10.68 16.10
C GLY A 198 -6.24 11.55 14.83
N ARG A 199 -5.53 12.65 14.78
CA ARG A 199 -5.50 13.57 13.63
C ARG A 199 -4.16 13.56 12.89
N THR A 200 -3.40 12.49 13.02
CA THR A 200 -2.12 12.34 12.30
C THR A 200 -2.35 11.86 10.88
N ALA A 201 -1.54 12.36 9.95
CA ALA A 201 -1.47 11.85 8.59
C ALA A 201 -0.08 12.13 7.99
N TRP A 202 0.25 11.38 6.96
CA TRP A 202 1.48 11.53 6.18
C TRP A 202 1.16 11.46 4.71
N PHE A 203 1.85 12.26 3.89
CA PHE A 203 1.87 12.05 2.45
C PHE A 203 3.29 12.11 1.91
N ALA A 204 3.51 11.44 0.79
CA ALA A 204 4.79 11.30 0.16
C ALA A 204 4.82 11.90 -1.24
N THR A 205 6.02 12.28 -1.69
CA THR A 205 6.25 12.97 -2.95
C THR A 205 7.39 12.36 -3.76
N GLY A 206 7.55 12.83 -4.98
CA GLY A 206 8.68 12.64 -5.87
C GLY A 206 8.74 13.75 -6.90
N GLY A 207 9.28 13.51 -8.07
CA GLY A 207 9.34 14.49 -9.15
C GLY A 207 10.47 15.50 -9.05
N GLY A 208 10.72 16.09 -7.88
CA GLY A 208 11.76 17.08 -7.65
C GLY A 208 13.15 16.47 -7.40
N ASP A 209 14.08 17.28 -6.91
CA ASP A 209 15.47 16.86 -6.62
C ASP A 209 15.57 15.73 -5.60
N ARG A 210 14.62 15.65 -4.67
CA ARG A 210 14.52 14.63 -3.65
C ARG A 210 13.09 14.37 -3.24
N PRO A 211 12.72 13.11 -2.91
CA PRO A 211 11.40 12.80 -2.40
C PRO A 211 11.30 13.22 -0.94
N ARG A 212 10.12 13.67 -0.54
CA ARG A 212 9.87 14.14 0.82
C ARG A 212 8.64 13.45 1.43
N VAL A 213 8.59 13.42 2.75
CA VAL A 213 7.39 12.99 3.49
C VAL A 213 6.89 14.14 4.35
N PHE A 214 5.68 14.54 4.11
CA PHE A 214 4.95 15.54 4.89
C PHE A 214 4.15 14.85 5.98
N ARG A 215 4.06 15.45 7.15
CA ARG A 215 3.31 14.92 8.29
C ARG A 215 2.54 16.02 9.01
N THR A 216 1.32 15.68 9.43
CA THR A 216 0.44 16.53 10.24
C THR A 216 0.03 15.80 11.52
N PHE A 217 -0.30 16.58 12.56
CA PHE A 217 -0.83 16.09 13.84
C PHE A 217 -2.15 16.77 14.22
N ASP A 218 -2.65 17.67 13.37
CA ASP A 218 -3.83 18.49 13.65
C ASP A 218 -4.90 18.42 12.54
N GLY A 219 -4.87 17.35 11.75
CA GLY A 219 -5.85 17.10 10.70
C GLY A 219 -5.61 17.92 9.44
N GLY A 220 -4.36 18.11 9.07
CA GLY A 220 -3.96 18.73 7.82
C GLY A 220 -3.88 20.26 7.83
N ARG A 221 -4.00 20.92 9.00
CA ARG A 221 -3.89 22.38 9.12
C ARG A 221 -2.44 22.86 9.04
N HIS A 222 -1.55 22.15 9.72
CA HIS A 222 -0.12 22.43 9.71
C HIS A 222 0.64 21.15 9.35
N TRP A 223 1.63 21.31 8.49
CA TRP A 223 2.45 20.23 8.02
C TRP A 223 3.92 20.49 8.34
N LYS A 224 4.63 19.43 8.68
CA LYS A 224 6.09 19.40 8.78
C LYS A 224 6.59 18.44 7.69
N VAL A 225 7.74 18.73 7.11
CA VAL A 225 8.34 17.96 6.03
C VAL A 225 9.69 17.40 6.45
N GLY A 226 10.01 16.21 5.97
CA GLY A 226 11.32 15.56 6.09
C GLY A 226 11.75 15.01 4.75
N ASP A 227 13.04 15.12 4.44
CA ASP A 227 13.64 14.57 3.23
C ASP A 227 13.77 13.05 3.35
N SER A 228 13.66 12.34 2.22
CA SER A 228 13.92 10.90 2.14
C SER A 228 15.13 10.64 1.23
N PRO A 229 15.98 9.65 1.59
CA PRO A 229 17.14 9.27 0.77
C PRO A 229 16.79 8.36 -0.42
N MET A 230 15.51 8.14 -0.70
CA MET A 230 15.04 7.32 -1.82
C MET A 230 15.35 7.97 -3.17
N ALA A 231 15.12 7.23 -4.27
CA ALA A 231 15.24 7.79 -5.62
C ALA A 231 14.23 8.90 -5.84
N SER A 232 14.58 9.92 -6.62
CA SER A 232 13.69 10.98 -7.09
C SER A 232 13.99 11.33 -8.54
N GLY A 233 13.04 11.93 -9.21
CA GLY A 233 13.10 12.35 -10.61
C GLY A 233 11.70 12.41 -11.20
N GLU A 234 11.59 12.81 -12.45
CA GLU A 234 10.31 12.98 -13.15
C GLU A 234 9.39 11.75 -13.07
N ALA A 235 9.98 10.53 -13.05
CA ALA A 235 9.26 9.27 -12.94
C ALA A 235 9.57 8.52 -11.63
N ALA A 236 10.28 9.14 -10.68
CA ALA A 236 10.79 8.49 -9.49
C ALA A 236 10.45 9.23 -8.20
N GLY A 237 10.22 8.47 -7.13
CA GLY A 237 9.90 8.99 -5.82
C GLY A 237 9.39 7.94 -4.86
N ILE A 238 8.68 8.41 -3.83
CA ILE A 238 7.92 7.56 -2.92
C ILE A 238 6.50 7.46 -3.44
N PHE A 239 6.03 6.23 -3.65
CA PHE A 239 4.69 5.96 -4.19
C PHE A 239 3.71 5.47 -3.13
N SER A 240 4.23 4.87 -2.07
CA SER A 240 3.40 4.30 -1.00
C SER A 240 4.05 4.46 0.35
N LEU A 241 3.23 4.83 1.32
CA LEU A 241 3.55 4.83 2.74
C LEU A 241 2.72 3.77 3.46
N ALA A 242 3.32 3.10 4.44
CA ALA A 242 2.61 2.28 5.39
C ALA A 242 3.10 2.61 6.81
N PHE A 243 2.19 2.93 7.72
CA PHE A 243 2.53 3.24 9.10
C PHE A 243 1.88 2.25 10.07
N ARG A 244 2.65 1.88 11.10
CA ARG A 244 2.15 1.16 12.27
C ARG A 244 2.26 2.07 13.49
N GLY A 245 1.09 2.54 13.94
CA GLY A 245 1.03 3.60 14.94
C GLY A 245 1.51 4.94 14.36
N SER A 246 2.10 5.79 15.21
CA SER A 246 2.52 7.15 14.84
C SER A 246 4.04 7.30 14.62
N LEU A 247 4.83 6.27 14.91
CA LEU A 247 6.30 6.38 14.90
C LEU A 247 6.96 5.51 13.83
N PHE A 248 6.48 4.28 13.66
CA PHE A 248 7.11 3.32 12.76
C PHE A 248 6.44 3.33 11.39
N GLY A 249 7.22 3.54 10.35
CA GLY A 249 6.73 3.59 8.98
C GLY A 249 7.71 3.03 7.96
N VAL A 250 7.14 2.59 6.84
CA VAL A 250 7.83 2.10 5.65
C VAL A 250 7.40 2.94 4.46
N ALA A 251 8.34 3.32 3.63
CA ALA A 251 8.12 3.95 2.33
C ALA A 251 8.68 3.05 1.25
N VAL A 252 7.91 2.84 0.19
CA VAL A 252 8.36 2.15 -1.02
C VAL A 252 8.08 3.00 -2.26
N GLY A 253 8.85 2.76 -3.32
CA GLY A 253 8.75 3.52 -4.56
C GLY A 253 9.79 3.06 -5.57
N GLY A 254 10.46 3.99 -6.20
CA GLY A 254 11.45 3.77 -7.26
C GLY A 254 11.09 4.57 -8.51
N ASP A 255 11.51 4.12 -9.67
CA ASP A 255 11.21 4.70 -10.99
C ASP A 255 10.19 3.82 -11.71
N PHE A 256 8.99 4.35 -11.99
CA PHE A 256 7.93 3.56 -12.63
C PHE A 256 8.20 3.28 -14.13
N LEU A 257 9.09 4.02 -14.77
CA LEU A 257 9.56 3.74 -16.14
C LEU A 257 10.60 2.62 -16.18
N LYS A 258 11.16 2.27 -15.00
CA LYS A 258 12.16 1.21 -14.83
C LYS A 258 11.72 0.22 -13.74
N PRO A 259 10.60 -0.46 -13.94
CA PRO A 259 9.93 -1.20 -12.87
C PRO A 259 10.71 -2.38 -12.30
N THR A 260 11.74 -2.86 -13.00
CA THR A 260 12.62 -3.94 -12.54
C THR A 260 13.90 -3.45 -11.83
N GLU A 261 14.15 -2.12 -11.82
CA GLU A 261 15.31 -1.57 -11.16
C GLU A 261 15.01 -1.24 -9.68
N ALA A 262 15.81 -1.79 -8.77
CA ALA A 262 15.67 -1.60 -7.31
C ALA A 262 16.56 -0.46 -6.78
N VAL A 263 16.64 0.66 -7.49
CA VAL A 263 17.51 1.78 -7.10
C VAL A 263 16.85 2.62 -6.02
N LYS A 264 17.40 2.59 -4.78
CA LYS A 264 16.89 3.37 -3.63
C LYS A 264 15.36 3.25 -3.47
N ALA A 265 14.85 2.01 -3.58
CA ALA A 265 13.41 1.72 -3.72
C ALA A 265 12.64 1.66 -2.40
N ALA A 266 13.31 1.65 -1.24
CA ALA A 266 12.63 1.58 0.06
C ALA A 266 13.40 2.31 1.16
N SER A 267 12.66 2.83 2.14
CA SER A 267 13.20 3.41 3.37
C SER A 267 12.27 3.15 4.56
N VAL A 268 12.81 3.27 5.78
CA VAL A 268 12.06 3.11 7.03
C VAL A 268 12.27 4.30 7.95
N THR A 269 11.25 4.59 8.75
CA THR A 269 11.30 5.59 9.83
C THR A 269 10.93 4.97 11.17
N TYR A 270 11.49 5.49 12.26
CA TYR A 270 11.18 5.11 13.64
C TYR A 270 10.76 6.31 14.49
N ASP A 271 10.65 7.47 13.88
CA ASP A 271 10.36 8.76 14.53
C ASP A 271 9.20 9.52 13.91
N GLY A 272 8.30 8.77 13.24
CA GLY A 272 7.10 9.31 12.64
C GLY A 272 7.35 10.11 11.35
N GLY A 273 8.35 9.72 10.58
CA GLY A 273 8.67 10.35 9.30
C GLY A 273 9.49 11.64 9.44
N ARG A 274 10.12 11.88 10.59
CA ARG A 274 11.10 12.98 10.72
C ARG A 274 12.37 12.70 9.94
N THR A 275 12.88 11.47 10.11
CA THR A 275 14.04 10.96 9.41
C THR A 275 13.74 9.62 8.78
N TRP A 276 14.42 9.33 7.67
CA TRP A 276 14.25 8.11 6.90
C TRP A 276 15.59 7.45 6.67
N LYS A 277 15.65 6.14 6.88
CA LYS A 277 16.83 5.33 6.64
C LYS A 277 16.63 4.50 5.38
N LEU A 278 17.50 4.70 4.38
CA LEU A 278 17.51 3.93 3.14
C LEU A 278 17.78 2.45 3.42
N ILE A 279 17.06 1.59 2.73
CA ILE A 279 17.34 0.16 2.73
C ILE A 279 18.39 -0.14 1.65
N PRO A 280 19.47 -0.87 1.99
CA PRO A 280 20.48 -1.28 1.03
C PRO A 280 19.88 -2.06 -0.14
N ALA A 281 20.43 -1.90 -1.35
CA ALA A 281 19.87 -2.46 -2.57
C ALA A 281 19.76 -4.01 -2.54
N ASP A 282 20.68 -4.69 -1.88
CA ASP A 282 20.68 -6.15 -1.69
C ASP A 282 19.55 -6.64 -0.78
N LYS A 283 18.96 -5.74 0.02
CA LYS A 283 17.86 -6.00 0.97
C LYS A 283 16.54 -5.33 0.57
N ALA A 284 16.56 -4.47 -0.43
CA ALA A 284 15.39 -3.72 -0.90
C ALA A 284 14.41 -4.62 -1.70
N PRO A 285 13.17 -4.17 -1.95
CA PRO A 285 12.27 -4.83 -2.91
C PRO A 285 12.94 -4.99 -4.28
N LYS A 286 12.54 -6.02 -5.03
CA LYS A 286 13.12 -6.37 -6.33
C LYS A 286 12.64 -5.48 -7.49
N GLY A 287 12.52 -4.18 -7.27
CA GLY A 287 12.14 -3.18 -8.26
C GLY A 287 11.22 -2.11 -7.69
N TYR A 288 10.64 -1.31 -8.57
CA TYR A 288 9.62 -0.33 -8.24
C TYR A 288 8.39 -0.97 -7.59
N ARG A 289 7.92 -0.39 -6.48
CA ARG A 289 6.69 -0.78 -5.80
C ARG A 289 5.77 0.41 -5.62
N SER A 290 4.52 0.23 -6.05
CA SER A 290 3.48 1.27 -6.06
C SER A 290 2.57 1.23 -4.83
N GLY A 291 2.45 0.10 -4.16
CA GLY A 291 1.58 -0.08 -2.98
C GLY A 291 2.27 -0.88 -1.88
N SER A 292 1.98 -0.57 -0.62
CA SER A 292 2.46 -1.33 0.53
C SER A 292 1.49 -1.27 1.70
N THR A 293 1.46 -2.34 2.50
CA THR A 293 0.62 -2.44 3.69
C THR A 293 1.21 -3.38 4.73
N PHE A 294 0.93 -3.13 6.00
CA PHE A 294 1.23 -4.07 7.08
C PHE A 294 0.19 -5.19 7.15
N LEU A 295 0.63 -6.43 7.33
CA LEU A 295 -0.28 -7.55 7.53
C LEU A 295 -0.98 -7.44 8.90
N PRO A 296 -2.30 -7.69 8.97
CA PRO A 296 -3.04 -7.78 10.23
C PRO A 296 -2.44 -8.87 11.14
N GLY A 297 -2.40 -8.59 12.43
CA GLY A 297 -1.88 -9.53 13.43
C GLY A 297 -0.36 -9.63 13.50
N SER A 298 0.38 -8.98 12.58
CA SER A 298 1.85 -8.90 12.63
C SER A 298 2.32 -7.49 12.96
N LEU A 299 3.33 -7.37 13.80
CA LEU A 299 3.96 -6.08 14.11
C LEU A 299 5.01 -5.67 13.06
N ALA A 300 5.54 -6.64 12.31
CA ALA A 300 6.71 -6.41 11.44
C ALA A 300 6.55 -6.90 10.01
N THR A 301 5.47 -7.63 9.69
CA THR A 301 5.29 -8.13 8.32
C THR A 301 4.63 -7.05 7.45
N VAL A 302 5.30 -6.71 6.35
CA VAL A 302 4.85 -5.75 5.33
C VAL A 302 4.85 -6.45 3.98
N VAL A 303 3.84 -6.21 3.17
CA VAL A 303 3.80 -6.61 1.77
C VAL A 303 3.87 -5.37 0.90
N ALA A 304 4.63 -5.43 -0.17
CA ALA A 304 4.69 -4.41 -1.21
C ALA A 304 4.42 -5.02 -2.57
N VAL A 305 3.70 -4.29 -3.43
CA VAL A 305 3.34 -4.72 -4.78
C VAL A 305 3.76 -3.66 -5.81
N GLY A 306 3.96 -4.10 -7.03
CA GLY A 306 4.23 -3.25 -8.18
C GLY A 306 4.10 -4.04 -9.48
N PRO A 307 4.31 -3.40 -10.64
CA PRO A 307 4.13 -4.06 -11.94
C PRO A 307 5.11 -5.21 -12.21
N SER A 308 6.25 -5.24 -11.52
CA SER A 308 7.27 -6.29 -11.64
C SER A 308 7.23 -7.33 -10.52
N GLY A 309 6.16 -7.36 -9.71
CA GLY A 309 5.96 -8.38 -8.69
C GLY A 309 5.63 -7.87 -7.29
N SER A 310 5.67 -8.80 -6.34
CA SER A 310 5.32 -8.55 -4.94
C SER A 310 6.42 -9.07 -4.02
N ASP A 311 6.75 -8.26 -3.01
CA ASP A 311 7.74 -8.59 -1.99
C ASP A 311 7.10 -8.62 -0.61
N VAL A 312 7.68 -9.42 0.27
CA VAL A 312 7.36 -9.46 1.70
C VAL A 312 8.60 -9.14 2.54
N SER A 313 8.41 -8.26 3.51
CA SER A 313 9.35 -8.06 4.61
C SER A 313 8.76 -8.65 5.88
N ARG A 314 9.58 -9.37 6.67
CA ARG A 314 9.18 -9.93 7.97
C ARG A 314 9.81 -9.20 9.15
N ASP A 315 10.60 -8.19 8.87
CA ASP A 315 11.42 -7.47 9.83
C ASP A 315 11.16 -5.95 9.85
N GLY A 316 9.97 -5.54 9.38
CA GLY A 316 9.55 -4.15 9.37
C GLY A 316 10.15 -3.33 8.24
N GLY A 317 10.31 -3.92 7.07
CA GLY A 317 10.81 -3.23 5.88
C GLY A 317 12.34 -3.14 5.79
N ARG A 318 13.08 -3.81 6.69
CA ARG A 318 14.55 -3.79 6.69
C ARG A 318 15.17 -4.75 5.71
N SER A 319 14.46 -5.82 5.36
CA SER A 319 14.82 -6.73 4.27
C SER A 319 13.56 -7.25 3.57
N TRP A 320 13.67 -7.52 2.28
CA TRP A 320 12.56 -7.90 1.42
C TRP A 320 12.88 -9.14 0.60
N ASN A 321 11.88 -9.98 0.39
CA ASN A 321 11.97 -11.17 -0.43
C ASN A 321 10.79 -11.20 -1.40
N GLN A 322 11.08 -11.30 -2.69
CA GLN A 322 10.04 -11.46 -3.70
C GLN A 322 9.37 -12.83 -3.56
N PHE A 323 8.03 -12.86 -3.63
CA PHE A 323 7.25 -14.08 -3.53
C PHE A 323 6.30 -14.28 -4.73
N SER A 324 6.18 -13.29 -5.62
CA SER A 324 5.33 -13.36 -6.81
C SER A 324 5.80 -12.38 -7.87
N ASP A 325 5.63 -12.75 -9.15
CA ASP A 325 5.88 -11.88 -10.31
C ASP A 325 4.58 -11.22 -10.83
N ALA A 326 3.45 -11.45 -10.17
CA ALA A 326 2.16 -10.90 -10.59
C ALA A 326 2.16 -9.38 -10.57
N ASN A 327 1.60 -8.78 -11.62
CA ASN A 327 1.49 -7.33 -11.78
C ASN A 327 0.29 -6.81 -11.00
N PHE A 328 0.57 -6.06 -9.94
CA PHE A 328 -0.43 -5.32 -9.16
C PHE A 328 0.02 -3.87 -8.96
N ASP A 329 -0.96 -2.97 -8.85
CA ASP A 329 -0.73 -1.56 -8.53
C ASP A 329 -0.93 -1.28 -7.03
N SER A 330 -1.90 -1.94 -6.40
CA SER A 330 -2.34 -1.66 -5.03
C SER A 330 -2.40 -2.91 -4.17
N VAL A 331 -2.14 -2.74 -2.88
CA VAL A 331 -2.32 -3.77 -1.85
C VAL A 331 -2.87 -3.13 -0.58
N GLU A 332 -3.90 -3.73 -0.01
CA GLU A 332 -4.48 -3.30 1.26
C GLU A 332 -4.94 -4.50 2.10
N CYS A 333 -4.90 -4.34 3.41
CA CYS A 333 -5.37 -5.33 4.35
C CYS A 333 -6.42 -4.72 5.28
N GLY A 334 -7.50 -5.46 5.53
CA GLY A 334 -8.57 -5.05 6.43
C GLY A 334 -9.10 -6.19 7.29
N GLY A 335 -10.00 -5.84 8.21
CA GLY A 335 -10.58 -6.77 9.17
C GLY A 335 -9.65 -7.12 10.33
N HIS A 336 -10.19 -7.86 11.29
CA HIS A 336 -9.48 -8.30 12.50
C HIS A 336 -9.73 -9.78 12.76
N GLY A 337 -8.74 -10.46 13.39
CA GLY A 337 -8.84 -11.88 13.74
C GLY A 337 -9.15 -12.74 12.52
N VAL A 338 -10.16 -13.60 12.59
CA VAL A 338 -10.58 -14.51 11.52
C VAL A 338 -11.19 -13.80 10.31
N GLN A 339 -11.54 -12.54 10.43
CA GLN A 339 -12.05 -11.71 9.34
C GLN A 339 -10.96 -10.93 8.62
N ALA A 340 -9.73 -10.97 9.12
CA ALA A 340 -8.61 -10.30 8.47
C ALA A 340 -8.32 -10.89 7.09
N GLY A 341 -8.06 -10.03 6.11
CA GLY A 341 -7.71 -10.41 4.75
C GLY A 341 -6.96 -9.31 4.04
N CYS A 342 -6.08 -9.71 3.13
CA CYS A 342 -5.34 -8.78 2.29
C CYS A 342 -5.68 -9.04 0.83
N TRP A 343 -5.80 -7.95 0.08
CA TRP A 343 -6.15 -7.93 -1.32
C TRP A 343 -5.11 -7.15 -2.11
N ALA A 344 -4.95 -7.50 -3.37
CA ALA A 344 -4.20 -6.72 -4.33
C ALA A 344 -5.04 -6.49 -5.58
N SER A 345 -4.83 -5.35 -6.25
CA SER A 345 -5.49 -5.02 -7.50
C SER A 345 -4.51 -4.41 -8.49
N GLY A 346 -4.82 -4.49 -9.79
CA GLY A 346 -3.90 -4.05 -10.83
C GLY A 346 -4.52 -4.01 -12.24
N ALA A 347 -3.66 -4.11 -13.23
CA ALA A 347 -4.01 -4.00 -14.64
C ALA A 347 -4.90 -5.15 -15.11
N LYS A 348 -5.68 -4.90 -16.19
CA LYS A 348 -6.49 -5.89 -16.90
C LYS A 348 -7.49 -6.61 -15.99
N GLY A 349 -8.08 -5.88 -15.07
CA GLY A 349 -9.09 -6.42 -14.15
C GLY A 349 -8.54 -7.33 -13.05
N ALA A 350 -7.23 -7.38 -12.88
CA ALA A 350 -6.59 -8.24 -11.89
C ALA A 350 -6.97 -7.84 -10.47
N VAL A 351 -7.53 -8.79 -9.72
CA VAL A 351 -7.71 -8.70 -8.28
C VAL A 351 -7.37 -10.05 -7.66
N ALA A 352 -6.69 -10.03 -6.53
CA ALA A 352 -6.26 -11.24 -5.85
C ALA A 352 -6.33 -11.12 -4.33
N ARG A 353 -6.41 -12.26 -3.64
CA ARG A 353 -6.32 -12.38 -2.19
C ARG A 353 -4.96 -12.95 -1.80
N LEU A 354 -4.37 -12.41 -0.75
CA LEU A 354 -3.18 -12.99 -0.17
C LEU A 354 -3.53 -14.26 0.61
N VAL A 355 -2.84 -15.33 0.30
CA VAL A 355 -2.89 -16.59 1.04
C VAL A 355 -1.55 -16.77 1.74
N VAL A 356 -1.61 -16.96 3.05
CA VAL A 356 -0.45 -17.24 3.90
C VAL A 356 -0.51 -18.72 4.30
N GLY A 357 0.46 -19.50 3.80
CA GLY A 357 0.65 -20.90 4.20
C GLY A 357 1.55 -20.99 5.44
N ARG A 358 1.32 -22.03 6.22
CA ARG A 358 2.16 -22.37 7.40
C ARG A 358 3.41 -23.12 6.98
#